data_7177414bb0db18ea5e3a9f01e3562f94
#
_entry.id   7177414bb0db18ea5e3a9f01e3562f94
#
_cell.length_a   1.000
_cell.length_b   1.000
_cell.length_c   1.000
_cell.angle_alpha   90.00
_cell.angle_beta   90.00
_cell.angle_gamma   90.00
#
_symmetry.space_group_name_H-M   'P 1'
#
loop_
_entity.id
_entity.type
_entity.pdbx_description
1 polymer ?
#
loop_
_entity_poly.entity_id
_entity_poly.type
_entity_poly.pdbx_seq_one_letter_code
_entity_poly.pdbx_strand_id
1 'polypeptide(L)'
;MKQSNADRLGTLIGFLSGTLFILTGILWPAEFSNIALWLESTGDAESFNKYVIQILRFFDLKSFIIVFGGTISATFVAFPYTKTMRSFKSIPKVFSADTAEEATQEIYDQSKIIAEKRYSGKRITNDDLNSLENPFMRRWIEGLIVREQVEEESLGQIIQAEVQMYDQRAEEEIEIFDFMGTAAPAFGMVGTIVGLVLMLAETGSIRSVMQAMSIAMLTTLYG
;
A
#
# COMPACT_ATOMS: atom_id res chain seq x y z
N MET A 1 -24.57 4.07 -11.77
CA MET A 1 -23.31 3.36 -12.06
C MET A 1 -23.43 1.92 -11.57
N LYS A 2 -23.29 0.94 -12.47
CA LYS A 2 -23.41 -0.48 -12.10
C LYS A 2 -22.05 -0.91 -11.55
N GLN A 3 -21.95 -1.06 -10.24
CA GLN A 3 -20.75 -1.59 -9.58
C GLN A 3 -20.39 -2.94 -10.22
N SER A 4 -19.16 -3.10 -10.65
CA SER A 4 -18.66 -4.34 -11.24
C SER A 4 -18.83 -5.49 -10.22
N ASN A 5 -19.14 -6.69 -10.69
CA ASN A 5 -19.20 -7.88 -9.81
C ASN A 5 -17.88 -8.10 -9.07
N ALA A 6 -16.76 -7.70 -9.67
CA ALA A 6 -15.43 -7.73 -9.04
C ALA A 6 -15.32 -6.79 -7.82
N ASP A 7 -15.92 -5.60 -7.89
CA ASP A 7 -15.88 -4.64 -6.78
C ASP A 7 -16.74 -5.12 -5.60
N ARG A 8 -17.92 -5.71 -5.88
CA ARG A 8 -18.76 -6.31 -4.84
C ARG A 8 -18.07 -7.50 -4.17
N LEU A 9 -17.39 -8.31 -4.96
CA LEU A 9 -16.61 -9.44 -4.44
C LEU A 9 -15.43 -8.94 -3.58
N GLY A 10 -14.76 -7.87 -4.00
CA GLY A 10 -13.69 -7.22 -3.24
C GLY A 10 -14.16 -6.73 -1.88
N THR A 11 -15.30 -6.05 -1.82
CA THR A 11 -15.90 -5.56 -0.57
C THR A 11 -16.27 -6.72 0.37
N LEU A 12 -16.87 -7.79 -0.15
CA LEU A 12 -17.19 -8.97 0.63
C LEU A 12 -15.96 -9.67 1.18
N ILE A 13 -14.92 -9.83 0.35
CA ILE A 13 -13.64 -10.42 0.76
C ILE A 13 -13.00 -9.53 1.83
N GLY A 14 -12.99 -8.20 1.66
CA GLY A 14 -12.47 -7.26 2.65
C GLY A 14 -13.18 -7.39 4.00
N PHE A 15 -14.51 -7.42 4.00
CA PHE A 15 -15.30 -7.57 5.22
C PHE A 15 -15.06 -8.91 5.92
N LEU A 16 -15.06 -10.01 5.16
CA LEU A 16 -14.82 -11.35 5.69
C LEU A 16 -13.39 -11.49 6.20
N SER A 17 -12.39 -10.98 5.47
CA SER A 17 -10.98 -11.02 5.90
C SER A 17 -10.76 -10.17 7.15
N GLY A 18 -11.38 -8.98 7.24
CA GLY A 18 -11.29 -8.12 8.43
C GLY A 18 -11.84 -8.80 9.68
N THR A 19 -13.03 -9.37 9.56
CA THR A 19 -13.63 -10.13 10.66
C THR A 19 -12.76 -11.32 11.03
N LEU A 20 -12.21 -12.03 10.05
CA LEU A 20 -11.33 -13.17 10.27
C LEU A 20 -10.02 -12.74 10.96
N PHE A 21 -9.39 -11.63 10.54
CA PHE A 21 -8.15 -11.13 11.16
C PHE A 21 -8.37 -10.73 12.62
N ILE A 22 -9.46 -10.02 12.91
CA ILE A 22 -9.79 -9.64 14.29
C ILE A 22 -10.05 -10.90 15.13
N LEU A 23 -10.85 -11.85 14.65
CA LEU A 23 -11.12 -13.10 15.34
C LEU A 23 -9.85 -13.92 15.54
N THR A 24 -8.99 -14.02 14.52
CA THR A 24 -7.69 -14.70 14.63
C THR A 24 -6.82 -14.02 15.68
N GLY A 25 -6.74 -12.69 15.70
CA GLY A 25 -6.02 -11.94 16.71
C GLY A 25 -6.54 -12.22 18.13
N ILE A 26 -7.85 -12.30 18.33
CA ILE A 26 -8.47 -12.59 19.63
C ILE A 26 -8.24 -14.04 20.05
N LEU A 27 -8.40 -15.00 19.13
CA LEU A 27 -8.33 -16.44 19.41
C LEU A 27 -6.89 -16.99 19.40
N TRP A 28 -5.90 -16.18 18.96
CA TRP A 28 -4.50 -16.63 18.89
C TRP A 28 -3.98 -16.99 20.28
N PRO A 29 -3.35 -18.17 20.47
CA PRO A 29 -2.82 -18.58 21.76
C PRO A 29 -1.81 -17.56 22.30
N ALA A 30 -1.96 -17.15 23.56
CA ALA A 30 -1.13 -16.13 24.17
C ALA A 30 0.36 -16.56 24.26
N GLU A 31 0.62 -17.86 24.29
CA GLU A 31 1.98 -18.43 24.36
C GLU A 31 2.83 -18.15 23.13
N PHE A 32 2.20 -17.98 21.95
CA PHE A 32 2.89 -17.70 20.67
C PHE A 32 2.77 -16.24 20.22
N SER A 33 2.11 -15.40 21.01
CA SER A 33 1.87 -14.01 20.60
C SER A 33 3.14 -13.15 20.71
N ASN A 34 4.01 -13.45 21.64
CA ASN A 34 5.23 -12.68 21.88
C ASN A 34 6.47 -13.54 21.63
N ILE A 35 7.21 -13.20 20.59
CA ILE A 35 8.42 -13.91 20.16
C ILE A 35 9.49 -13.94 21.26
N ALA A 36 9.59 -12.86 22.07
CA ALA A 36 10.55 -12.81 23.17
C ALA A 36 10.23 -13.82 24.28
N LEU A 37 8.95 -13.99 24.64
CA LEU A 37 8.51 -14.98 25.63
C LEU A 37 8.73 -16.41 25.12
N TRP A 38 8.51 -16.63 23.82
CA TRP A 38 8.78 -17.91 23.19
C TRP A 38 10.27 -18.26 23.22
N LEU A 39 11.16 -17.33 22.88
CA LEU A 39 12.60 -17.50 22.95
C LEU A 39 13.10 -17.76 24.40
N GLU A 40 12.56 -17.06 25.40
CA GLU A 40 12.86 -17.29 26.79
C GLU A 40 12.44 -18.71 27.25
N SER A 41 11.34 -19.24 26.71
CA SER A 41 10.83 -20.57 27.04
C SER A 41 11.64 -21.72 26.44
N THR A 42 12.30 -21.50 25.29
CA THR A 42 13.12 -22.51 24.59
C THR A 42 14.54 -22.65 25.10
N GLY A 43 14.95 -21.78 26.05
CA GLY A 43 16.30 -21.84 26.64
C GLY A 43 17.41 -21.25 25.76
N ASP A 44 17.13 -20.84 24.54
CA ASP A 44 18.08 -20.23 23.63
C ASP A 44 18.42 -18.75 23.98
N ALA A 45 17.80 -18.25 25.04
CA ALA A 45 17.94 -16.85 25.48
C ALA A 45 19.36 -16.50 25.96
N GLU A 46 20.17 -17.47 26.39
CA GLU A 46 21.57 -17.24 26.81
C GLU A 46 22.47 -16.80 25.62
N SER A 47 22.12 -17.23 24.41
CA SER A 47 22.86 -16.88 23.18
C SER A 47 22.46 -15.53 22.59
N PHE A 48 21.30 -15.00 22.94
CA PHE A 48 20.81 -13.71 22.47
C PHE A 48 21.14 -12.60 23.46
N ASN A 49 21.76 -11.53 22.94
CA ASN A 49 22.05 -10.36 23.75
C ASN A 49 20.77 -9.83 24.42
N LYS A 50 20.79 -9.64 25.74
CA LYS A 50 19.67 -9.16 26.57
C LYS A 50 18.92 -7.97 25.97
N TYR A 51 19.60 -7.10 25.24
CA TYR A 51 19.01 -5.95 24.55
C TYR A 51 18.12 -6.36 23.37
N VAL A 52 18.47 -7.41 22.65
CA VAL A 52 17.66 -7.91 21.51
C VAL A 52 16.35 -8.49 22.03
N ILE A 53 16.38 -9.23 23.12
CA ILE A 53 15.17 -9.77 23.77
C ILE A 53 14.24 -8.65 24.25
N GLN A 54 14.79 -7.56 24.78
CA GLN A 54 13.98 -6.40 25.18
C GLN A 54 13.28 -5.73 23.98
N ILE A 55 13.96 -5.60 22.85
CA ILE A 55 13.36 -5.04 21.63
C ILE A 55 12.29 -5.98 21.07
N LEU A 56 12.52 -7.30 21.09
CA LEU A 56 11.56 -8.29 20.62
C LEU A 56 10.25 -8.31 21.43
N ARG A 57 10.25 -7.82 22.68
CA ARG A 57 9.03 -7.66 23.49
C ARG A 57 8.04 -6.64 22.91
N PHE A 58 8.52 -5.72 22.08
CA PHE A 58 7.65 -4.79 21.35
C PHE A 58 7.01 -5.44 20.11
N PHE A 59 7.41 -6.66 19.73
CA PHE A 59 6.82 -7.40 18.61
C PHE A 59 5.79 -8.41 19.12
N ASP A 60 4.53 -8.00 19.16
CA ASP A 60 3.39 -8.86 19.47
C ASP A 60 2.55 -9.13 18.24
N LEU A 61 2.56 -10.40 17.80
CA LEU A 61 1.87 -10.81 16.58
C LEU A 61 0.35 -10.58 16.66
N LYS A 62 -0.24 -10.72 17.85
CA LYS A 62 -1.66 -10.52 18.09
C LYS A 62 -2.08 -9.07 17.84
N SER A 63 -1.35 -8.13 18.44
CA SER A 63 -1.53 -6.70 18.28
C SER A 63 -1.32 -6.26 16.82
N PHE A 64 -0.28 -6.82 16.17
CA PHE A 64 0.01 -6.57 14.76
C PHE A 64 -1.15 -7.02 13.84
N ILE A 65 -1.67 -8.23 14.03
CA ILE A 65 -2.79 -8.76 13.24
C ILE A 65 -4.05 -7.89 13.40
N ILE A 66 -4.36 -7.44 14.61
CA ILE A 66 -5.54 -6.59 14.87
C ILE A 66 -5.41 -5.27 14.10
N VAL A 67 -4.29 -4.58 14.22
CA VAL A 67 -4.11 -3.25 13.63
C VAL A 67 -3.93 -3.34 12.12
N PHE A 68 -2.93 -4.08 11.64
CA PHE A 68 -2.64 -4.17 10.21
C PHE A 68 -3.73 -4.93 9.45
N GLY A 69 -4.20 -6.05 9.98
CA GLY A 69 -5.26 -6.83 9.38
C GLY A 69 -6.56 -6.04 9.30
N GLY A 70 -6.92 -5.33 10.37
CA GLY A 70 -8.08 -4.44 10.41
C GLY A 70 -7.97 -3.30 9.39
N THR A 71 -6.85 -2.60 9.37
CA THR A 71 -6.60 -1.48 8.43
C THR A 71 -6.68 -1.93 6.98
N ILE A 72 -5.98 -3.01 6.62
CA ILE A 72 -5.99 -3.54 5.25
C ILE A 72 -7.40 -3.96 4.84
N SER A 73 -8.12 -4.64 5.74
CA SER A 73 -9.48 -5.08 5.47
C SER A 73 -10.45 -3.93 5.29
N ALA A 74 -10.37 -2.89 6.13
CA ALA A 74 -11.16 -1.67 5.99
C ALA A 74 -10.88 -0.97 4.66
N THR A 75 -9.62 -0.95 4.21
CA THR A 75 -9.23 -0.38 2.92
C THR A 75 -9.88 -1.14 1.75
N PHE A 76 -9.92 -2.48 1.79
CA PHE A 76 -10.62 -3.27 0.77
C PHE A 76 -12.14 -3.13 0.81
N VAL A 77 -12.71 -2.74 1.94
CA VAL A 77 -14.14 -2.41 2.05
C VAL A 77 -14.44 -1.03 1.48
N ALA A 78 -13.57 -0.05 1.75
CA ALA A 78 -13.75 1.35 1.35
C ALA A 78 -13.49 1.58 -0.15
N PHE A 79 -12.50 0.89 -0.73
CA PHE A 79 -12.06 1.10 -2.10
C PHE A 79 -12.23 -0.14 -2.99
N PRO A 80 -12.43 0.04 -4.32
CA PRO A 80 -12.47 -1.05 -5.26
C PRO A 80 -11.19 -1.87 -5.24
N TYR A 81 -11.30 -3.20 -5.25
CA TYR A 81 -10.17 -4.14 -5.19
C TYR A 81 -9.06 -3.83 -6.21
N THR A 82 -9.46 -3.49 -7.44
CA THR A 82 -8.50 -3.20 -8.53
C THR A 82 -7.64 -1.98 -8.26
N LYS A 83 -8.21 -0.93 -7.63
CA LYS A 83 -7.49 0.30 -7.27
C LYS A 83 -6.55 0.04 -6.09
N THR A 84 -7.05 -0.58 -5.03
CA THR A 84 -6.28 -0.93 -3.84
C THR A 84 -5.08 -1.80 -4.18
N MET A 85 -5.26 -2.84 -5.00
CA MET A 85 -4.17 -3.72 -5.40
C MET A 85 -3.11 -3.00 -6.25
N ARG A 86 -3.51 -2.03 -7.07
CA ARG A 86 -2.58 -1.22 -7.85
C ARG A 86 -1.75 -0.30 -6.93
N SER A 87 -2.38 0.34 -5.95
CA SER A 87 -1.69 1.20 -4.98
C SER A 87 -0.68 0.42 -4.15
N PHE A 88 -0.99 -0.80 -3.71
CA PHE A 88 -0.01 -1.66 -3.04
C PHE A 88 1.18 -2.04 -3.93
N LYS A 89 0.97 -2.20 -5.23
CA LYS A 89 2.06 -2.47 -6.19
C LYS A 89 2.95 -1.25 -6.47
N SER A 90 2.51 -0.04 -6.14
CA SER A 90 3.32 1.17 -6.27
C SER A 90 4.27 1.39 -5.08
N ILE A 91 4.05 0.74 -3.92
CA ILE A 91 4.91 0.87 -2.74
C ILE A 91 6.41 0.63 -3.04
N PRO A 92 6.82 -0.45 -3.75
CA PRO A 92 8.23 -0.65 -4.04
C PRO A 92 8.87 0.48 -4.87
N LYS A 93 8.07 1.17 -5.69
CA LYS A 93 8.55 2.29 -6.52
C LYS A 93 9.01 3.49 -5.68
N VAL A 94 8.44 3.68 -4.48
CA VAL A 94 8.84 4.75 -3.57
C VAL A 94 10.28 4.55 -3.08
N PHE A 95 10.74 3.29 -3.02
CA PHE A 95 12.10 2.94 -2.62
C PHE A 95 13.07 2.82 -3.81
N SER A 96 12.56 2.83 -5.05
CA SER A 96 13.37 2.88 -6.26
C SER A 96 13.72 4.35 -6.51
N ALA A 97 14.96 4.71 -6.28
CA ALA A 97 15.48 6.08 -6.38
C ALA A 97 15.74 6.51 -7.83
N ASP A 98 14.80 6.29 -8.73
CA ASP A 98 14.78 7.08 -9.96
C ASP A 98 14.29 8.47 -9.55
N THR A 99 15.23 9.38 -9.44
CA THR A 99 14.95 10.76 -9.09
C THR A 99 13.97 11.30 -10.13
N ALA A 100 12.85 11.89 -9.69
CA ALA A 100 11.87 12.51 -10.59
C ALA A 100 12.53 13.50 -11.57
N GLU A 101 13.66 14.03 -11.20
CA GLU A 101 14.54 14.89 -12.01
C GLU A 101 15.14 14.13 -13.20
N GLU A 102 15.70 12.94 -12.99
CA GLU A 102 16.30 12.11 -14.06
C GLU A 102 15.23 11.66 -15.07
N ALA A 103 14.08 11.21 -14.58
CA ALA A 103 12.95 10.81 -15.42
C ALA A 103 12.40 12.00 -16.23
N THR A 104 12.36 13.20 -15.64
CA THR A 104 11.90 14.43 -16.33
C THR A 104 12.90 14.86 -17.40
N GLN A 105 14.20 14.79 -17.10
CA GLN A 105 15.25 15.12 -18.07
C GLN A 105 15.25 14.15 -19.23
N GLU A 106 15.09 12.86 -18.98
CA GLU A 106 14.99 11.83 -20.01
C GLU A 106 13.80 12.08 -20.96
N ILE A 107 12.61 12.37 -20.40
CA ILE A 107 11.42 12.71 -21.18
C ILE A 107 11.67 13.96 -22.02
N TYR A 108 12.33 14.99 -21.47
CA TYR A 108 12.66 16.21 -22.19
C TYR A 108 13.62 15.94 -23.36
N ASP A 109 14.67 15.18 -23.15
CA ASP A 109 15.67 14.86 -24.18
C ASP A 109 15.06 14.00 -25.31
N GLN A 110 14.26 13.00 -24.95
CA GLN A 110 13.53 12.18 -25.93
C GLN A 110 12.52 13.01 -26.74
N SER A 111 11.77 13.92 -26.10
CA SER A 111 10.82 14.79 -26.77
C SER A 111 11.50 15.75 -27.73
N LYS A 112 12.67 16.28 -27.38
CA LYS A 112 13.48 17.17 -28.20
C LYS A 112 13.95 16.48 -29.50
N ILE A 113 14.47 15.25 -29.39
CA ILE A 113 14.93 14.46 -30.54
C ILE A 113 13.77 14.25 -31.55
N ILE A 114 12.59 13.91 -31.06
CA ILE A 114 11.41 13.69 -31.90
C ILE A 114 10.94 14.99 -32.52
N ALA A 115 10.92 16.10 -31.76
CA ALA A 115 10.53 17.41 -32.27
C ALA A 115 11.47 17.91 -33.39
N GLU A 116 12.80 17.78 -33.18
CA GLU A 116 13.79 18.15 -34.21
C GLU A 116 13.64 17.34 -35.51
N LYS A 117 13.35 16.04 -35.37
CA LYS A 117 13.12 15.16 -36.51
C LYS A 117 11.87 15.57 -37.30
N ARG A 118 10.78 15.90 -36.60
CA ARG A 118 9.54 16.39 -37.19
C ARG A 118 9.71 17.75 -37.86
N TYR A 119 10.42 18.66 -37.18
CA TYR A 119 10.70 20.00 -37.72
C TYR A 119 11.57 19.94 -39.00
N SER A 120 12.44 18.95 -39.11
CA SER A 120 13.24 18.69 -40.31
C SER A 120 12.44 18.06 -41.47
N GLY A 121 11.14 17.88 -41.32
CA GLY A 121 10.27 17.27 -42.34
C GLY A 121 10.45 15.76 -42.52
N LYS A 122 11.20 15.11 -41.62
CA LYS A 122 11.41 13.66 -41.66
C LYS A 122 10.22 12.94 -41.01
N ARG A 123 9.77 11.84 -41.61
CA ARG A 123 8.77 10.97 -41.01
C ARG A 123 9.34 10.24 -39.80
N ILE A 124 8.55 10.16 -38.73
CA ILE A 124 8.85 9.33 -37.55
C ILE A 124 8.56 7.88 -37.96
N THR A 125 9.53 7.01 -37.75
CA THR A 125 9.49 5.57 -38.11
C THR A 125 9.28 4.71 -36.89
N ASN A 126 8.88 3.43 -37.10
CA ASN A 126 8.75 2.47 -36.02
C ASN A 126 10.08 2.22 -35.25
N ASP A 127 11.21 2.42 -35.93
CA ASP A 127 12.53 2.31 -35.27
C ASP A 127 12.75 3.44 -34.27
N ASP A 128 12.22 4.63 -34.52
CA ASP A 128 12.24 5.74 -33.58
C ASP A 128 11.38 5.48 -32.36
N LEU A 129 10.23 4.80 -32.54
CA LEU A 129 9.39 4.37 -31.43
C LEU A 129 10.08 3.34 -30.55
N ASN A 130 10.82 2.42 -31.15
CA ASN A 130 11.54 1.37 -30.42
C ASN A 130 12.75 1.91 -29.66
N SER A 131 13.29 3.06 -30.06
CA SER A 131 14.39 3.74 -29.36
C SER A 131 13.94 4.51 -28.12
N LEU A 132 12.62 4.70 -27.93
CA LEU A 132 12.07 5.39 -26.77
C LEU A 132 11.97 4.42 -25.59
N GLU A 133 12.71 4.70 -24.52
CA GLU A 133 12.70 3.92 -23.29
C GLU A 133 11.42 4.16 -22.49
N ASN A 134 10.90 5.41 -22.50
CA ASN A 134 9.73 5.76 -21.74
C ASN A 134 8.43 5.26 -22.42
N PRO A 135 7.66 4.37 -21.75
CA PRO A 135 6.44 3.79 -22.32
C PRO A 135 5.31 4.80 -22.53
N PHE A 136 5.32 5.92 -21.80
CA PHE A 136 4.38 7.03 -22.00
C PHE A 136 4.67 7.74 -23.31
N MET A 137 5.92 8.13 -23.54
CA MET A 137 6.35 8.79 -24.78
C MET A 137 6.12 7.91 -26.00
N ARG A 138 6.44 6.60 -25.91
CA ARG A 138 6.20 5.64 -27.00
C ARG A 138 4.73 5.63 -27.41
N ARG A 139 3.81 5.47 -26.47
CA ARG A 139 2.36 5.40 -26.71
C ARG A 139 1.84 6.71 -27.31
N TRP A 140 2.41 7.82 -26.84
CA TRP A 140 2.06 9.16 -27.30
C TRP A 140 2.45 9.39 -28.75
N ILE A 141 3.68 9.08 -29.10
CA ILE A 141 4.22 9.27 -30.45
C ILE A 141 3.60 8.26 -31.43
N GLU A 142 3.34 7.04 -31.00
CA GLU A 142 2.56 6.06 -31.76
C GLU A 142 1.16 6.59 -32.11
N GLY A 143 0.48 7.20 -31.16
CA GLY A 143 -0.81 7.87 -31.39
C GLY A 143 -0.72 9.05 -32.38
N LEU A 144 0.38 9.79 -32.36
CA LEU A 144 0.65 10.87 -33.29
C LEU A 144 0.95 10.40 -34.73
N ILE A 145 1.67 9.30 -34.89
CA ILE A 145 2.00 8.70 -36.19
C ILE A 145 0.73 8.20 -36.87
N VAL A 146 -0.13 7.49 -36.10
CA VAL A 146 -1.39 6.94 -36.64
C VAL A 146 -2.39 8.04 -37.03
N ARG A 147 -2.29 9.22 -36.39
CA ARG A 147 -3.19 10.34 -36.59
C ARG A 147 -2.48 11.47 -37.37
N GLU A 148 -1.99 11.20 -38.57
CA GLU A 148 -1.26 12.19 -39.45
C GLU A 148 -1.98 13.52 -39.67
N GLN A 149 -3.24 13.69 -39.26
CA GLN A 149 -4.09 14.85 -39.50
C GLN A 149 -4.72 15.46 -38.25
N VAL A 150 -4.08 15.31 -37.07
CA VAL A 150 -4.60 15.96 -35.85
C VAL A 150 -4.22 17.45 -35.88
N GLU A 151 -5.21 18.29 -35.84
CA GLU A 151 -5.08 19.74 -35.71
C GLU A 151 -4.38 20.09 -34.38
N GLU A 152 -3.47 21.05 -34.36
CA GLU A 152 -2.60 21.40 -33.25
C GLU A 152 -3.39 21.68 -31.95
N GLU A 153 -4.56 22.29 -32.08
CA GLU A 153 -5.47 22.59 -30.98
C GLU A 153 -6.06 21.31 -30.34
N SER A 154 -6.45 20.35 -31.18
CA SER A 154 -6.95 19.04 -30.73
C SER A 154 -5.87 18.22 -30.03
N LEU A 155 -4.62 18.38 -30.44
CA LEU A 155 -3.46 17.73 -29.83
C LEU A 155 -3.22 18.24 -28.40
N GLY A 156 -3.31 19.56 -28.17
CA GLY A 156 -3.22 20.18 -26.88
C GLY A 156 -4.30 19.67 -25.90
N GLN A 157 -5.54 19.52 -26.38
CA GLN A 157 -6.65 19.00 -25.58
C GLN A 157 -6.45 17.53 -25.18
N ILE A 158 -5.92 16.70 -26.09
CA ILE A 158 -5.61 15.29 -25.80
C ILE A 158 -4.51 15.18 -24.76
N ILE A 159 -3.45 16.01 -24.84
CA ILE A 159 -2.37 16.05 -23.85
C ILE A 159 -2.92 16.40 -22.47
N GLN A 160 -3.68 17.48 -22.40
CA GLN A 160 -4.27 17.94 -21.15
C GLN A 160 -5.18 16.87 -20.53
N ALA A 161 -5.99 16.19 -21.33
CA ALA A 161 -6.86 15.11 -20.85
C ALA A 161 -6.04 13.91 -20.29
N GLU A 162 -4.92 13.58 -20.92
CA GLU A 162 -4.07 12.47 -20.49
C GLU A 162 -3.27 12.81 -19.24
N VAL A 163 -2.76 14.04 -19.12
CA VAL A 163 -2.14 14.56 -17.90
C VAL A 163 -3.15 14.55 -16.74
N GLN A 164 -4.37 15.06 -16.97
CA GLN A 164 -5.42 15.01 -15.93
C GLN A 164 -5.76 13.59 -15.49
N MET A 165 -5.81 12.63 -16.42
CA MET A 165 -6.02 11.22 -16.04
C MET A 165 -4.86 10.65 -15.23
N TYR A 166 -3.63 11.12 -15.46
CA TYR A 166 -2.47 10.70 -14.68
C TYR A 166 -2.52 11.27 -13.27
N ASP A 167 -2.86 12.56 -13.14
CA ASP A 167 -3.03 13.23 -11.85
C ASP A 167 -4.17 12.60 -11.04
N GLN A 168 -5.32 12.33 -11.67
CA GLN A 168 -6.43 11.65 -11.00
C GLN A 168 -6.04 10.27 -10.47
N ARG A 169 -5.21 9.51 -11.20
CA ARG A 169 -4.72 8.20 -10.71
C ARG A 169 -3.77 8.35 -9.54
N ALA A 170 -2.93 9.37 -9.55
CA ALA A 170 -2.03 9.66 -8.42
C ALA A 170 -2.83 10.09 -7.18
N GLU A 171 -3.84 10.95 -7.36
CA GLU A 171 -4.74 11.36 -6.29
C GLU A 171 -5.51 10.17 -5.69
N GLU A 172 -6.03 9.25 -6.53
CA GLU A 172 -6.67 8.03 -6.06
C GLU A 172 -5.72 7.13 -5.23
N GLU A 173 -4.45 7.04 -5.60
CA GLU A 173 -3.46 6.29 -4.82
C GLU A 173 -3.17 6.97 -3.49
N ILE A 174 -3.05 8.29 -3.47
CA ILE A 174 -2.86 9.09 -2.25
C ILE A 174 -4.06 8.93 -1.31
N GLU A 175 -5.29 9.01 -1.82
CA GLU A 175 -6.51 8.85 -1.04
C GLU A 175 -6.56 7.50 -0.32
N ILE A 176 -6.13 6.42 -0.97
CA ILE A 176 -6.08 5.09 -0.36
C ILE A 176 -5.09 5.04 0.81
N PHE A 177 -3.87 5.60 0.64
CA PHE A 177 -2.88 5.62 1.71
C PHE A 177 -3.27 6.57 2.85
N ASP A 178 -3.90 7.71 2.54
CA ASP A 178 -4.41 8.65 3.54
C ASP A 178 -5.53 8.01 4.39
N PHE A 179 -6.43 7.27 3.73
CA PHE A 179 -7.43 6.47 4.43
C PHE A 179 -6.78 5.43 5.35
N MET A 180 -5.75 4.72 4.90
CA MET A 180 -5.02 3.75 5.74
C MET A 180 -4.37 4.44 6.96
N GLY A 181 -3.77 5.63 6.75
CA GLY A 181 -3.18 6.43 7.82
C GLY A 181 -4.21 6.89 8.86
N THR A 182 -5.46 7.10 8.45
CA THR A 182 -6.56 7.45 9.35
C THR A 182 -7.18 6.21 10.02
N ALA A 183 -7.27 5.10 9.31
CA ALA A 183 -7.86 3.86 9.81
C ALA A 183 -6.95 3.14 10.82
N ALA A 184 -5.63 3.18 10.66
CA ALA A 184 -4.70 2.48 11.54
C ALA A 184 -4.84 2.89 13.03
N PRO A 185 -4.85 4.18 13.40
CA PRO A 185 -5.11 4.60 14.78
C PRO A 185 -6.49 4.17 15.30
N ALA A 186 -7.51 4.12 14.44
CA ALA A 186 -8.83 3.66 14.85
C ALA A 186 -8.79 2.16 15.24
N PHE A 187 -8.09 1.33 14.46
CA PHE A 187 -7.87 -0.07 14.84
C PHE A 187 -6.96 -0.23 16.05
N GLY A 188 -6.02 0.69 16.27
CA GLY A 188 -5.27 0.78 17.51
C GLY A 188 -6.20 0.93 18.73
N MET A 189 -7.18 1.83 18.65
CA MET A 189 -8.20 1.99 19.72
C MET A 189 -9.07 0.73 19.88
N VAL A 190 -9.50 0.10 18.79
CA VAL A 190 -10.23 -1.17 18.87
C VAL A 190 -9.40 -2.23 19.60
N GLY A 191 -8.11 -2.32 19.30
CA GLY A 191 -7.20 -3.24 19.97
C GLY A 191 -7.04 -2.97 21.47
N THR A 192 -7.05 -1.70 21.89
CA THR A 192 -7.04 -1.37 23.34
C THR A 192 -8.29 -1.87 24.04
N ILE A 193 -9.46 -1.67 23.43
CA ILE A 193 -10.73 -2.16 23.98
C ILE A 193 -10.69 -3.69 24.09
N VAL A 194 -10.23 -4.39 23.05
CA VAL A 194 -10.07 -5.85 23.05
C VAL A 194 -9.14 -6.28 24.18
N GLY A 195 -7.97 -5.63 24.34
CA GLY A 195 -7.02 -5.93 25.40
C GLY A 195 -7.62 -5.73 26.82
N LEU A 196 -8.38 -4.64 27.01
CA LEU A 196 -9.06 -4.37 28.29
C LEU A 196 -10.16 -5.40 28.58
N VAL A 197 -10.96 -5.78 27.59
CA VAL A 197 -11.98 -6.82 27.75
C VAL A 197 -11.35 -8.17 28.14
N LEU A 198 -10.26 -8.54 27.47
CA LEU A 198 -9.50 -9.76 27.84
C LEU A 198 -8.94 -9.67 29.24
N MET A 199 -8.40 -8.52 29.65
CA MET A 199 -7.90 -8.30 31.01
C MET A 199 -8.98 -8.49 32.07
N LEU A 200 -10.20 -7.97 31.82
CA LEU A 200 -11.33 -8.10 32.75
C LEU A 200 -11.91 -9.54 32.78
N ALA A 201 -11.82 -10.25 31.67
CA ALA A 201 -12.28 -11.64 31.57
C ALA A 201 -11.32 -12.62 32.30
N GLU A 202 -10.03 -12.29 32.40
CA GLU A 202 -8.98 -13.10 33.00
C GLU A 202 -8.90 -12.88 34.53
N THR A 203 -9.56 -13.71 35.29
CA THR A 203 -9.55 -13.64 36.78
C THR A 203 -8.52 -14.57 37.43
N GLY A 204 -7.76 -15.33 36.62
CA GLY A 204 -7.01 -16.48 37.14
C GLY A 204 -5.54 -16.23 37.52
N SER A 205 -4.82 -15.33 36.87
CA SER A 205 -3.40 -15.10 37.13
C SER A 205 -2.94 -13.70 36.81
N ILE A 206 -1.99 -13.18 37.59
CA ILE A 206 -1.35 -11.88 37.33
C ILE A 206 -0.68 -11.88 35.93
N ARG A 207 -0.16 -13.02 35.48
CA ARG A 207 0.53 -13.16 34.20
C ARG A 207 -0.41 -12.94 33.02
N SER A 208 -1.63 -13.50 33.04
CA SER A 208 -2.62 -13.30 31.98
C SER A 208 -3.13 -11.85 31.90
N VAL A 209 -3.32 -11.22 33.07
CA VAL A 209 -3.66 -9.79 33.15
C VAL A 209 -2.56 -8.93 32.52
N MET A 210 -1.28 -9.21 32.82
CA MET A 210 -0.15 -8.47 32.23
C MET A 210 -0.06 -8.65 30.71
N GLN A 211 -0.34 -9.85 30.19
CA GLN A 211 -0.37 -10.10 28.73
C GLN A 211 -1.49 -9.32 28.02
N ALA A 212 -2.70 -9.33 28.58
CA ALA A 212 -3.83 -8.57 28.04
C ALA A 212 -3.55 -7.05 28.05
N MET A 213 -2.93 -6.54 29.10
CA MET A 213 -2.48 -5.15 29.19
C MET A 213 -1.41 -4.82 28.15
N SER A 214 -0.48 -5.73 27.89
CA SER A 214 0.54 -5.56 26.83
C SER A 214 -0.10 -5.42 25.45
N ILE A 215 -1.11 -6.24 25.12
CA ILE A 215 -1.86 -6.14 23.87
C ILE A 215 -2.49 -4.77 23.73
N ALA A 216 -3.17 -4.27 24.77
CA ALA A 216 -3.80 -2.96 24.75
C ALA A 216 -2.79 -1.83 24.48
N MET A 217 -1.59 -1.89 25.08
CA MET A 217 -0.56 -0.87 24.87
C MET A 217 0.08 -0.97 23.47
N LEU A 218 0.40 -2.20 23.02
CA LEU A 218 1.07 -2.40 21.75
C LEU A 218 0.17 -2.12 20.54
N THR A 219 -1.13 -2.37 20.63
CA THR A 219 -2.07 -1.98 19.57
C THR A 219 -2.14 -0.47 19.37
N THR A 220 -2.04 0.31 20.46
CA THR A 220 -1.96 1.78 20.36
C THR A 220 -0.64 2.24 19.75
N LEU A 221 0.45 1.53 20.02
CA LEU A 221 1.76 1.85 19.45
C LEU A 221 1.82 1.56 17.95
N TYR A 222 1.12 0.54 17.47
CA TYR A 222 1.11 0.13 16.06
C TYR A 222 0.12 0.92 15.21
N GLY A 223 -0.96 1.46 15.78
CA GLY A 223 -1.95 2.30 15.13
C GLY A 223 -1.53 3.76 15.07
#